data_887ee1f452ca59c9a825154a622c374b
#
_entry.id   887ee1f452ca59c9a825154a622c374b
#
_cell.length_a   1.000
_cell.length_b   1.000
_cell.length_c   1.000
_cell.angle_alpha   90.00
_cell.angle_beta   90.00
_cell.angle_gamma   90.00
#
_symmetry.space_group_name_H-M   'P 1'
#
loop_
_entity.id
_entity.type
_entity.pdbx_description
1 polymer ?
#
loop_
_entity_poly.entity_id
_entity_poly.type
_entity_poly.pdbx_seq_one_letter_code
_entity_poly.pdbx_strand_id
1 'polypeptide(L)'
;MTRIIEELLVVPLAVPGLATALAILIMYGQWTAFRGSWTIILVGHVIFTIPFMIRSVIAVMSSYNLGELEESAASLGAGFWNRFYHIAVPNSMPGILSGSLMVFTLSIGEFNLTWMLHTPLTKTLPVGLADSYASMRLEIGSAYTIVFFFMIIPLLIAIQHVASPKRQMLPTTNQKRPKVQSLMKSSGSKQP
;
A
#
# COMPACT_ATOMS: atom_id res chain seq x y z
N MET A 1 -10.92 19.29 7.86
CA MET A 1 -9.72 18.75 8.56
C MET A 1 -9.19 17.48 7.90
N THR A 2 -10.01 16.56 7.45
CA THR A 2 -9.58 15.30 6.79
C THR A 2 -8.72 15.52 5.55
N ARG A 3 -9.07 16.43 4.64
CA ARG A 3 -8.30 16.70 3.41
C ARG A 3 -6.87 17.18 3.68
N ILE A 4 -6.67 18.06 4.67
CA ILE A 4 -5.33 18.56 5.03
C ILE A 4 -4.46 17.42 5.58
N ILE A 5 -5.04 16.51 6.36
CA ILE A 5 -4.33 15.33 6.87
C ILE A 5 -3.96 14.39 5.72
N GLU A 6 -4.87 14.18 4.78
CA GLU A 6 -4.61 13.36 3.59
C GLU A 6 -3.50 13.96 2.72
N GLU A 7 -3.49 15.27 2.52
CA GLU A 7 -2.42 15.98 1.79
C GLU A 7 -1.08 15.91 2.52
N LEU A 8 -1.06 16.11 3.85
CA LEU A 8 0.16 15.96 4.66
C LEU A 8 0.73 14.54 4.63
N LEU A 9 -0.10 13.52 4.49
CA LEU A 9 0.34 12.12 4.33
C LEU A 9 0.97 11.84 2.96
N VAL A 10 0.76 12.72 1.98
CA VAL A 10 1.38 12.62 0.64
C VAL A 10 2.79 13.22 0.62
N VAL A 11 3.05 14.24 1.45
CA VAL A 11 4.34 14.93 1.49
C VAL A 11 5.53 13.96 1.68
N PRO A 12 5.48 12.97 2.60
CA PRO A 12 6.58 12.01 2.75
C PRO A 12 6.82 11.14 1.52
N LEU A 13 5.80 10.95 0.65
CA LEU A 13 5.95 10.20 -0.60
C LEU A 13 6.84 10.91 -1.62
N ALA A 14 6.94 12.24 -1.53
CA ALA A 14 7.80 13.04 -2.39
C ALA A 14 9.27 13.06 -1.92
N VAL A 15 9.55 12.58 -0.70
CA VAL A 15 10.91 12.56 -0.15
C VAL A 15 11.68 11.35 -0.72
N PRO A 16 12.79 11.56 -1.44
CA PRO A 16 13.59 10.47 -1.95
C PRO A 16 14.14 9.60 -0.82
N GLY A 17 14.22 8.27 -1.04
CA GLY A 17 14.78 7.34 -0.06
C GLY A 17 16.19 7.72 0.42
N LEU A 18 17.03 8.27 -0.46
CA LEU A 18 18.36 8.80 -0.12
C LEU A 18 18.30 9.94 0.91
N ALA A 19 17.35 10.86 0.76
CA ALA A 19 17.19 11.98 1.70
C ALA A 19 16.71 11.48 3.07
N THR A 20 15.80 10.52 3.10
CA THR A 20 15.37 9.85 4.34
C THR A 20 16.53 9.13 5.02
N ALA A 21 17.34 8.41 4.27
CA ALA A 21 18.52 7.73 4.80
C ALA A 21 19.55 8.70 5.38
N LEU A 22 19.80 9.81 4.68
CA LEU A 22 20.72 10.85 5.15
C LEU A 22 20.22 11.49 6.45
N ALA A 23 18.93 11.78 6.56
CA ALA A 23 18.33 12.31 7.79
C ALA A 23 18.50 11.34 8.97
N ILE A 24 18.27 10.03 8.74
CA ILE A 24 18.47 8.99 9.76
C ILE A 24 19.94 8.93 10.19
N LEU A 25 20.88 9.01 9.25
CA LEU A 25 22.31 9.01 9.56
C LEU A 25 22.75 10.22 10.35
N ILE A 26 22.26 11.42 10.03
CA ILE A 26 22.59 12.65 10.76
C ILE A 26 22.05 12.57 12.20
N MET A 27 20.82 12.08 12.37
CA MET A 27 20.19 12.03 13.70
C MET A 27 20.73 10.90 14.59
N TYR A 28 20.96 9.72 14.01
CA TYR A 28 21.22 8.49 14.77
C TYR A 28 22.56 7.82 14.45
N GLY A 29 23.31 8.31 13.49
CA GLY A 29 24.59 7.72 13.05
C GLY A 29 25.67 7.68 14.14
N GLN A 30 25.54 8.51 15.16
CA GLN A 30 26.44 8.55 16.33
C GLN A 30 26.26 7.34 17.26
N TRP A 31 25.12 6.69 17.22
CA TRP A 31 24.84 5.50 18.04
C TRP A 31 25.40 4.26 17.36
N THR A 32 26.65 3.94 17.66
CA THR A 32 27.42 2.88 16.98
C THR A 32 26.71 1.52 16.99
N ALA A 33 26.10 1.14 18.11
CA ALA A 33 25.33 -0.11 18.20
C ALA A 33 24.13 -0.14 17.26
N PHE A 34 23.39 0.97 17.14
CA PHE A 34 22.26 1.10 16.22
C PHE A 34 22.74 1.21 14.78
N ARG A 35 23.77 2.01 14.51
CA ARG A 35 24.35 2.21 13.17
C ARG A 35 24.92 0.91 12.58
N GLY A 36 25.52 0.06 13.40
CA GLY A 36 26.10 -1.23 12.99
C GLY A 36 25.07 -2.37 12.85
N SER A 37 23.84 -2.15 13.28
CA SER A 37 22.79 -3.16 13.33
C SER A 37 21.88 -3.09 12.09
N TRP A 38 21.24 -4.21 11.78
CA TRP A 38 20.16 -4.28 10.78
C TRP A 38 18.93 -3.44 11.16
N THR A 39 18.79 -3.06 12.42
CA THR A 39 17.65 -2.30 12.92
C THR A 39 17.55 -0.91 12.31
N ILE A 40 18.69 -0.27 11.97
CA ILE A 40 18.67 1.05 11.30
C ILE A 40 18.06 0.94 9.91
N ILE A 41 18.32 -0.16 9.19
CA ILE A 41 17.73 -0.44 7.88
C ILE A 41 16.23 -0.67 8.03
N LEU A 42 15.82 -1.49 9.02
CA LEU A 42 14.43 -1.76 9.30
C LEU A 42 13.65 -0.47 9.59
N VAL A 43 14.19 0.38 10.49
CA VAL A 43 13.57 1.68 10.81
C VAL A 43 13.44 2.55 9.56
N GLY A 44 14.48 2.60 8.74
CA GLY A 44 14.46 3.35 7.48
C GLY A 44 13.36 2.85 6.53
N HIS A 45 13.25 1.54 6.34
CA HIS A 45 12.21 0.92 5.50
C HIS A 45 10.80 1.18 6.06
N VAL A 46 10.62 1.08 7.38
CA VAL A 46 9.33 1.37 8.01
C VAL A 46 8.94 2.83 7.78
N ILE A 47 9.84 3.79 8.07
CA ILE A 47 9.57 5.23 7.86
C ILE A 47 9.22 5.50 6.39
N PHE A 48 9.97 4.92 5.45
CA PHE A 48 9.74 5.08 4.02
C PHE A 48 8.41 4.49 3.56
N THR A 49 7.98 3.36 4.12
CA THR A 49 6.79 2.63 3.65
C THR A 49 5.50 2.96 4.39
N ILE A 50 5.55 3.54 5.60
CA ILE A 50 4.37 3.94 6.40
C ILE A 50 3.33 4.74 5.57
N PRO A 51 3.69 5.78 4.79
CA PRO A 51 2.71 6.57 4.04
C PRO A 51 1.90 5.72 3.05
N PHE A 52 2.53 4.74 2.41
CA PHE A 52 1.86 3.83 1.47
C PHE A 52 0.84 2.94 2.18
N MET A 53 1.21 2.42 3.37
CA MET A 53 0.30 1.63 4.20
C MET A 53 -0.93 2.45 4.60
N ILE A 54 -0.71 3.64 5.13
CA ILE A 54 -1.78 4.53 5.59
C ILE A 54 -2.72 4.88 4.42
N ARG A 55 -2.18 5.24 3.25
CA ARG A 55 -3.00 5.54 2.07
C ARG A 55 -3.84 4.36 1.61
N SER A 56 -3.29 3.16 1.62
CA SER A 56 -4.02 1.95 1.24
C SER A 56 -5.23 1.71 2.16
N VAL A 57 -5.03 1.88 3.47
CA VAL A 57 -6.10 1.72 4.46
C VAL A 57 -7.16 2.83 4.31
N ILE A 58 -6.75 4.10 4.21
CA ILE A 58 -7.67 5.23 4.06
C ILE A 58 -8.51 5.09 2.78
N ALA A 59 -7.90 4.68 1.67
CA ALA A 59 -8.61 4.51 0.41
C ALA A 59 -9.76 3.49 0.53
N VAL A 60 -9.54 2.39 1.25
CA VAL A 60 -10.58 1.38 1.49
C VAL A 60 -11.62 1.90 2.47
N MET A 61 -11.21 2.53 3.57
CA MET A 61 -12.13 3.11 4.55
C MET A 61 -13.07 4.14 3.93
N SER A 62 -12.56 4.97 3.03
CA SER A 62 -13.36 5.97 2.31
C SER A 62 -14.36 5.33 1.34
N SER A 63 -14.01 4.19 0.73
CA SER A 63 -14.89 3.51 -0.23
C SER A 63 -16.10 2.83 0.42
N TYR A 64 -16.03 2.50 1.70
CA TYR A 64 -17.11 1.83 2.46
C TYR A 64 -17.95 2.78 3.30
N ASN A 65 -17.76 4.11 3.21
CA ASN A 65 -18.44 5.10 4.08
C ASN A 65 -18.40 4.72 5.57
N LEU A 66 -17.22 4.29 6.03
CA LEU A 66 -17.03 3.78 7.39
C LEU A 66 -17.53 4.75 8.48
N GLY A 67 -17.46 6.07 8.21
CA GLY A 67 -17.99 7.08 9.12
C GLY A 67 -19.49 6.90 9.42
N GLU A 68 -20.30 6.68 8.38
CA GLU A 68 -21.74 6.46 8.52
C GLU A 68 -22.06 5.18 9.30
N LEU A 69 -21.29 4.12 9.10
CA LEU A 69 -21.42 2.87 9.83
C LEU A 69 -21.07 3.04 11.32
N GLU A 70 -20.00 3.79 11.61
CA GLU A 70 -19.61 4.07 13.00
C GLU A 70 -20.62 4.97 13.72
N GLU A 71 -21.16 5.99 13.06
CA GLU A 71 -22.20 6.86 13.61
C GLU A 71 -23.49 6.09 13.89
N SER A 72 -23.90 5.21 12.97
CA SER A 72 -25.07 4.36 13.15
C SER A 72 -24.90 3.42 14.34
N ALA A 73 -23.74 2.81 14.50
CA ALA A 73 -23.44 1.94 15.63
C ALA A 73 -23.34 2.73 16.96
N ALA A 74 -22.82 3.96 16.92
CA ALA A 74 -22.79 4.83 18.08
C ALA A 74 -24.21 5.19 18.56
N SER A 75 -25.12 5.47 17.62
CA SER A 75 -26.53 5.75 17.91
C SER A 75 -27.24 4.57 18.56
N LEU A 76 -26.80 3.34 18.30
CA LEU A 76 -27.25 2.11 18.92
C LEU A 76 -26.56 1.81 20.27
N GLY A 77 -25.73 2.72 20.78
CA GLY A 77 -25.04 2.59 22.06
C GLY A 77 -23.74 1.78 22.03
N ALA A 78 -23.19 1.49 20.85
CA ALA A 78 -21.92 0.77 20.75
C ALA A 78 -20.75 1.65 21.25
N GLY A 79 -20.00 1.18 22.24
CA GLY A 79 -18.79 1.82 22.74
C GLY A 79 -17.67 1.86 21.71
N PHE A 80 -16.67 2.75 21.91
CA PHE A 80 -15.54 2.96 20.99
C PHE A 80 -14.81 1.65 20.63
N TRP A 81 -14.43 0.84 21.62
CA TRP A 81 -13.69 -0.41 21.36
C TRP A 81 -14.52 -1.43 20.57
N ASN A 82 -15.82 -1.46 20.81
CA ASN A 82 -16.73 -2.35 20.09
C ASN A 82 -16.82 -1.97 18.60
N ARG A 83 -16.95 -0.67 18.31
CA ARG A 83 -16.92 -0.14 16.93
C ARG A 83 -15.57 -0.39 16.26
N PHE A 84 -14.47 -0.16 16.98
CA PHE A 84 -13.12 -0.36 16.43
C PHE A 84 -12.91 -1.82 15.99
N TYR A 85 -13.14 -2.79 16.89
CA TYR A 85 -12.87 -4.20 16.58
C TYR A 85 -13.89 -4.86 15.65
N HIS A 86 -15.17 -4.45 15.68
CA HIS A 86 -16.23 -5.11 14.93
C HIS A 86 -16.62 -4.36 13.64
N ILE A 87 -16.28 -3.09 13.51
CA ILE A 87 -16.61 -2.29 12.32
C ILE A 87 -15.33 -1.81 11.62
N ALA A 88 -14.51 -1.01 12.30
CA ALA A 88 -13.36 -0.37 11.64
C ALA A 88 -12.33 -1.40 11.14
N VAL A 89 -11.86 -2.29 12.01
CA VAL A 89 -10.82 -3.28 11.65
C VAL A 89 -11.29 -4.25 10.56
N PRO A 90 -12.45 -4.92 10.64
CA PRO A 90 -12.87 -5.86 9.61
C PRO A 90 -13.09 -5.20 8.24
N ASN A 91 -13.67 -4.01 8.22
CA ASN A 91 -13.91 -3.28 6.96
C ASN A 91 -12.62 -2.69 6.36
N SER A 92 -11.59 -2.44 7.18
CA SER A 92 -10.28 -1.99 6.74
C SER A 92 -9.36 -3.13 6.29
N MET A 93 -9.72 -4.39 6.56
CA MET A 93 -8.87 -5.55 6.28
C MET A 93 -8.40 -5.65 4.82
N PRO A 94 -9.23 -5.39 3.80
CA PRO A 94 -8.76 -5.37 2.41
C PRO A 94 -7.68 -4.30 2.17
N GLY A 95 -7.80 -3.14 2.83
CA GLY A 95 -6.80 -2.07 2.78
C GLY A 95 -5.50 -2.44 3.50
N ILE A 96 -5.60 -3.11 4.64
CA ILE A 96 -4.45 -3.60 5.40
C ILE A 96 -3.71 -4.65 4.59
N LEU A 97 -4.41 -5.61 3.99
CA LEU A 97 -3.79 -6.65 3.16
C LEU A 97 -3.11 -6.06 1.92
N SER A 98 -3.80 -5.24 1.16
CA SER A 98 -3.22 -4.61 -0.04
C SER A 98 -2.06 -3.68 0.31
N GLY A 99 -2.19 -2.89 1.38
CA GLY A 99 -1.12 -2.04 1.90
C GLY A 99 0.10 -2.83 2.35
N SER A 100 -0.09 -3.92 3.08
CA SER A 100 1.01 -4.78 3.52
C SER A 100 1.77 -5.39 2.33
N LEU A 101 1.07 -5.85 1.31
CA LEU A 101 1.69 -6.39 0.10
C LEU A 101 2.48 -5.32 -0.66
N MET A 102 1.92 -4.11 -0.76
CA MET A 102 2.61 -2.97 -1.36
C MET A 102 3.87 -2.59 -0.59
N VAL A 103 3.78 -2.48 0.73
CA VAL A 103 4.92 -2.20 1.63
C VAL A 103 6.00 -3.26 1.49
N PHE A 104 5.62 -4.53 1.44
CA PHE A 104 6.55 -5.64 1.26
C PHE A 104 7.30 -5.54 -0.08
N THR A 105 6.56 -5.27 -1.16
CA THR A 105 7.14 -5.11 -2.51
C THR A 105 8.11 -3.95 -2.58
N LEU A 106 7.73 -2.79 -2.02
CA LEU A 106 8.58 -1.61 -1.96
C LEU A 106 9.84 -1.86 -1.12
N SER A 107 9.70 -2.53 0.02
CA SER A 107 10.81 -2.82 0.93
C SER A 107 11.83 -3.77 0.32
N ILE A 108 11.40 -4.81 -0.40
CA ILE A 108 12.31 -5.76 -1.06
C ILE A 108 13.08 -5.11 -2.20
N GLY A 109 12.43 -4.21 -2.96
CA GLY A 109 13.04 -3.51 -4.07
C GLY A 109 13.83 -2.26 -3.69
N GLU A 110 13.80 -1.85 -2.40
CA GLU A 110 14.44 -0.61 -1.97
C GLU A 110 15.96 -0.75 -1.95
N PHE A 111 16.61 0.03 -2.80
CA PHE A 111 18.06 0.07 -2.95
C PHE A 111 18.67 1.33 -2.32
N ASN A 112 18.13 2.51 -2.66
CA ASN A 112 18.78 3.79 -2.38
C ASN A 112 18.95 4.08 -0.89
N LEU A 113 17.89 3.86 -0.12
CA LEU A 113 17.89 4.03 1.33
C LEU A 113 18.85 3.02 1.97
N THR A 114 18.75 1.75 1.57
CA THR A 114 19.60 0.70 2.12
C THR A 114 21.06 0.88 1.74
N TRP A 115 21.35 1.38 0.53
CA TRP A 115 22.71 1.70 0.08
C TRP A 115 23.41 2.68 1.01
N MET A 116 22.69 3.66 1.54
CA MET A 116 23.24 4.62 2.51
C MET A 116 23.34 4.07 3.94
N LEU A 117 22.39 3.21 4.33
CA LEU A 117 22.30 2.72 5.72
C LEU A 117 23.07 1.43 5.97
N HIS A 118 23.39 0.63 4.95
CA HIS A 118 24.02 -0.67 5.14
C HIS A 118 25.43 -0.59 5.70
N THR A 119 25.86 -1.71 6.25
CA THR A 119 27.24 -2.02 6.59
C THR A 119 27.67 -3.28 5.84
N PRO A 120 28.98 -3.61 5.79
CA PRO A 120 29.41 -4.86 5.13
C PRO A 120 28.69 -6.13 5.64
N LEU A 121 28.19 -6.12 6.89
CA LEU A 121 27.50 -7.25 7.51
C LEU A 121 25.98 -7.22 7.35
N THR A 122 25.39 -6.10 6.87
CA THR A 122 23.95 -5.89 6.79
C THR A 122 23.46 -5.60 5.37
N LYS A 123 24.11 -6.18 4.36
CA LYS A 123 23.74 -5.99 2.95
C LYS A 123 22.42 -6.69 2.64
N THR A 124 21.51 -5.97 1.98
CA THR A 124 20.32 -6.58 1.35
C THR A 124 20.65 -7.11 -0.04
N LEU A 125 19.75 -7.89 -0.63
CA LEU A 125 19.94 -8.45 -1.98
C LEU A 125 20.20 -7.37 -3.05
N PRO A 126 19.43 -6.27 -3.16
CA PRO A 126 19.69 -5.21 -4.12
C PRO A 126 21.06 -4.54 -3.93
N VAL A 127 21.46 -4.33 -2.67
CA VAL A 127 22.76 -3.74 -2.33
C VAL A 127 23.90 -4.70 -2.67
N GLY A 128 23.75 -6.00 -2.35
CA GLY A 128 24.74 -7.02 -2.69
C GLY A 128 24.92 -7.18 -4.19
N LEU A 129 23.84 -7.08 -4.96
CA LEU A 129 23.84 -7.09 -6.41
C LEU A 129 24.65 -5.91 -6.97
N ALA A 130 24.31 -4.68 -6.54
CA ALA A 130 24.99 -3.47 -6.99
C ALA A 130 26.49 -3.46 -6.64
N ASP A 131 26.83 -3.87 -5.41
CA ASP A 131 28.23 -3.98 -4.96
C ASP A 131 29.03 -5.00 -5.77
N SER A 132 28.41 -6.11 -6.15
CA SER A 132 29.04 -7.13 -6.98
C SER A 132 29.33 -6.62 -8.40
N TYR A 133 28.41 -5.86 -9.00
CA TYR A 133 28.64 -5.22 -10.28
C TYR A 133 29.69 -4.11 -10.20
N ALA A 134 29.64 -3.26 -9.19
CA ALA A 134 30.61 -2.21 -8.98
C ALA A 134 32.05 -2.75 -8.76
N SER A 135 32.14 -3.93 -8.15
CA SER A 135 33.41 -4.65 -7.93
C SER A 135 33.84 -5.55 -9.10
N MET A 136 33.15 -5.46 -10.27
CA MET A 136 33.41 -6.27 -11.48
C MET A 136 33.31 -7.79 -11.23
N ARG A 137 32.62 -8.22 -10.18
CA ARG A 137 32.40 -9.65 -9.86
C ARG A 137 31.11 -10.14 -10.51
N LEU A 138 31.13 -10.22 -11.85
CA LEU A 138 29.93 -10.49 -12.66
C LEU A 138 29.29 -11.84 -12.35
N GLU A 139 30.08 -12.86 -12.02
CA GLU A 139 29.59 -14.19 -11.63
C GLU A 139 28.74 -14.13 -10.36
N ILE A 140 29.21 -13.41 -9.35
CA ILE A 140 28.49 -13.20 -8.10
C ILE A 140 27.25 -12.33 -8.35
N GLY A 141 27.36 -11.27 -9.15
CA GLY A 141 26.23 -10.43 -9.55
C GLY A 141 25.13 -11.22 -10.27
N SER A 142 25.51 -12.13 -11.15
CA SER A 142 24.56 -13.02 -11.84
C SER A 142 23.83 -13.94 -10.88
N ALA A 143 24.54 -14.50 -9.88
CA ALA A 143 23.94 -15.31 -8.84
C ALA A 143 22.92 -14.52 -7.99
N TYR A 144 23.26 -13.29 -7.57
CA TYR A 144 22.33 -12.40 -6.88
C TYR A 144 21.08 -12.11 -7.72
N THR A 145 21.25 -11.88 -9.02
CA THR A 145 20.14 -11.63 -9.96
C THR A 145 19.19 -12.82 -10.01
N ILE A 146 19.71 -14.04 -10.14
CA ILE A 146 18.90 -15.26 -10.19
C ILE A 146 18.14 -15.44 -8.88
N VAL A 147 18.81 -15.32 -7.73
CA VAL A 147 18.16 -15.43 -6.41
C VAL A 147 17.06 -14.39 -6.24
N PHE A 148 17.31 -13.14 -6.67
CA PHE A 148 16.33 -12.07 -6.61
C PHE A 148 15.08 -12.37 -7.44
N PHE A 149 15.23 -12.88 -8.67
CA PHE A 149 14.11 -13.29 -9.52
C PHE A 149 13.32 -14.44 -8.90
N PHE A 150 13.99 -15.48 -8.39
CA PHE A 150 13.31 -16.60 -7.74
C PHE A 150 12.54 -16.18 -6.48
N MET A 151 12.95 -15.13 -5.81
CA MET A 151 12.26 -14.59 -4.64
C MET A 151 11.10 -13.66 -5.06
N ILE A 152 11.31 -12.79 -6.04
CA ILE A 152 10.32 -11.77 -6.42
C ILE A 152 9.15 -12.36 -7.21
N ILE A 153 9.38 -13.30 -8.11
CA ILE A 153 8.31 -13.85 -8.96
C ILE A 153 7.23 -14.55 -8.14
N PRO A 154 7.53 -15.48 -7.21
CA PRO A 154 6.50 -16.09 -6.36
C PRO A 154 5.78 -15.06 -5.48
N LEU A 155 6.50 -14.05 -5.00
CA LEU A 155 5.92 -12.97 -4.21
C LEU A 155 4.90 -12.17 -5.02
N LEU A 156 5.24 -11.77 -6.24
CA LEU A 156 4.31 -11.05 -7.13
C LEU A 156 3.08 -11.88 -7.48
N ILE A 157 3.24 -13.18 -7.71
CA ILE A 157 2.13 -14.09 -7.93
C ILE A 157 1.23 -14.16 -6.68
N ALA A 158 1.82 -14.30 -5.49
CA ALA A 158 1.08 -14.32 -4.23
C ALA A 158 0.30 -13.02 -4.01
N ILE A 159 0.93 -11.86 -4.29
CA ILE A 159 0.30 -10.54 -4.23
C ILE A 159 -0.91 -10.48 -5.17
N GLN A 160 -0.78 -10.91 -6.41
CA GLN A 160 -1.87 -10.89 -7.38
C GLN A 160 -3.05 -11.78 -6.93
N HIS A 161 -2.76 -12.95 -6.34
CA HIS A 161 -3.81 -13.84 -5.83
C HIS A 161 -4.55 -13.26 -4.62
N VAL A 162 -3.83 -12.61 -3.70
CA VAL A 162 -4.42 -12.00 -2.50
C VAL A 162 -5.14 -10.69 -2.83
N ALA A 163 -4.56 -9.87 -3.72
CA ALA A 163 -5.11 -8.57 -4.12
C ALA A 163 -6.25 -8.67 -5.15
N SER A 164 -6.46 -9.85 -5.78
CA SER A 164 -7.59 -10.05 -6.69
C SER A 164 -8.89 -10.00 -5.88
N PRO A 165 -9.67 -8.91 -5.90
CA PRO A 165 -11.01 -8.94 -5.33
C PRO A 165 -11.77 -10.01 -6.11
N LYS A 166 -12.42 -10.97 -5.43
CA LYS A 166 -13.48 -11.78 -6.05
C LYS A 166 -14.39 -10.75 -6.75
N ARG A 167 -14.35 -10.72 -8.07
CA ARG A 167 -15.30 -9.94 -8.86
C ARG A 167 -16.68 -10.31 -8.31
N GLN A 168 -17.22 -9.52 -7.42
CA GLN A 168 -18.65 -9.50 -7.22
C GLN A 168 -19.19 -9.04 -8.57
N MET A 169 -19.61 -10.00 -9.37
CA MET A 169 -20.49 -9.71 -10.51
C MET A 169 -21.67 -9.00 -9.88
N LEU A 170 -21.65 -7.67 -9.95
CA LEU A 170 -22.87 -6.90 -9.77
C LEU A 170 -23.85 -7.55 -10.72
N PRO A 171 -24.99 -8.05 -10.23
CA PRO A 171 -26.02 -8.53 -11.13
C PRO A 171 -26.28 -7.37 -12.08
N THR A 172 -26.04 -7.59 -13.36
CA THR A 172 -26.45 -6.67 -14.41
C THR A 172 -27.94 -6.46 -14.19
N THR A 173 -28.28 -5.37 -13.51
CA THR A 173 -29.65 -4.93 -13.40
C THR A 173 -30.04 -4.64 -14.81
N ASN A 174 -30.72 -5.63 -15.42
CA ASN A 174 -31.34 -5.51 -16.72
C ASN A 174 -32.38 -4.38 -16.55
N GLN A 175 -31.91 -3.16 -16.73
CA GLN A 175 -32.72 -1.97 -16.67
C GLN A 175 -33.68 -2.06 -17.85
N LYS A 176 -34.79 -2.77 -17.65
CA LYS A 176 -35.97 -2.69 -18.54
C LYS A 176 -36.26 -1.20 -18.66
N ARG A 177 -35.85 -0.64 -19.79
CA ARG A 177 -36.21 0.76 -20.14
C ARG A 177 -37.71 0.91 -19.92
N PRO A 178 -38.15 1.86 -19.10
CA PRO A 178 -39.58 2.03 -18.89
C PRO A 178 -40.24 2.30 -20.25
N LYS A 179 -41.36 1.60 -20.51
CA LYS A 179 -42.20 1.73 -21.70
C LYS A 179 -42.84 3.12 -21.83
N VAL A 180 -42.07 4.19 -21.66
CA VAL A 180 -42.59 5.56 -21.81
C VAL A 180 -42.73 5.96 -23.29
N GLN A 181 -41.97 5.34 -24.19
CA GLN A 181 -42.04 5.65 -25.63
C GLN A 181 -43.27 5.09 -26.34
N SER A 182 -43.98 4.10 -25.79
CA SER A 182 -45.18 3.58 -26.39
C SER A 182 -46.44 4.43 -26.10
N LEU A 183 -46.41 5.20 -25.03
CA LEU A 183 -47.53 6.09 -24.66
C LEU A 183 -47.55 7.40 -25.46
N MET A 184 -46.39 7.89 -25.90
CA MET A 184 -46.31 9.11 -26.73
C MET A 184 -46.74 8.85 -28.19
N LYS A 185 -46.72 7.59 -28.67
CA LYS A 185 -47.08 7.26 -30.04
C LYS A 185 -48.59 7.02 -30.22
N SER A 186 -49.33 6.80 -29.12
CA SER A 186 -50.79 6.62 -29.16
C SER A 186 -51.58 7.95 -29.00
N SER A 187 -50.92 9.01 -28.54
CA SER A 187 -51.55 10.33 -28.35
C SER A 187 -51.52 11.21 -29.60
N GLY A 188 -50.71 10.88 -30.62
CA GLY A 188 -50.50 11.72 -31.82
C GLY A 188 -51.43 11.42 -33.02
N SER A 189 -52.38 10.46 -32.90
CA SER A 189 -53.22 10.06 -34.08
C SER A 189 -54.73 10.38 -33.94
N LYS A 190 -55.09 11.32 -33.11
CA LYS A 190 -56.44 11.86 -33.03
C LYS A 190 -56.45 13.39 -33.10
N GLN A 191 -56.39 13.90 -34.30
CA GLN A 191 -56.99 15.23 -34.65
C GLN A 191 -57.62 15.11 -36.02
N PRO A 192 -58.83 15.62 -36.15
CA PRO A 192 -59.71 15.50 -37.34
C PRO A 192 -59.22 16.35 -38.50
#